data_0dd4ab684fe6241998ffe370b1d35460
#
_entry.id   0dd4ab684fe6241998ffe370b1d35460
#
_cell.length_a   1.000
_cell.length_b   1.000
_cell.length_c   1.000
_cell.angle_alpha   90.00
_cell.angle_beta   90.00
_cell.angle_gamma   90.00
#
_symmetry.space_group_name_H-M   'P 1'
#
loop_
_entity.id
_entity.type
_entity.pdbx_description
1 polymer ?
#
loop_
_entity_poly.entity_id
_entity_poly.type
_entity_poly.pdbx_seq_one_letter_code
_entity_poly.pdbx_strand_id
1 'polypeptide(L)'
;MSRGTAHNCSPQKLPHQLTSFIGRDVELTELKRLLRERRLVTLTGAGGSGKTRLALEAAATLNRDFPGGIFLVELAPLSRPELVTETVARVLGVEVAPERAPIDALTDFLRTRDALLLLDNCEHLLDECARLAAGLLAACPDLCVLATSREPLGVGGECMFRVPLLSLPDPNETAISRA
;
A
#
# COMPACT_ATOMS: atom_id res chain seq x y z
N MET A 1 36.05 -4.86 -12.64
CA MET A 1 35.29 -5.66 -11.66
C MET A 1 34.83 -4.72 -10.55
N SER A 2 33.76 -4.01 -10.75
CA SER A 2 33.16 -3.11 -9.74
C SER A 2 32.08 -3.90 -9.00
N ARG A 3 32.32 -4.16 -7.73
CA ARG A 3 31.34 -4.75 -6.81
C ARG A 3 30.27 -3.69 -6.56
N GLY A 4 29.05 -3.93 -7.08
CA GLY A 4 27.90 -3.12 -6.77
C GLY A 4 27.67 -3.12 -5.25
N THR A 5 27.71 -1.95 -4.65
CA THR A 5 27.30 -1.70 -3.27
C THR A 5 25.82 -2.09 -3.14
N ALA A 6 25.56 -3.21 -2.49
CA ALA A 6 24.22 -3.55 -2.04
C ALA A 6 23.75 -2.43 -1.09
N HIS A 7 22.91 -1.54 -1.57
CA HIS A 7 22.23 -0.55 -0.73
C HIS A 7 21.33 -1.31 0.22
N ASN A 8 21.76 -1.37 1.47
CA ASN A 8 21.01 -1.97 2.56
C ASN A 8 19.89 -1.00 2.96
N CYS A 9 18.83 -0.94 2.16
CA CYS A 9 17.62 -0.22 2.53
C CYS A 9 16.95 -1.03 3.64
N SER A 10 17.08 -0.57 4.88
CA SER A 10 16.34 -1.16 6.00
C SER A 10 14.85 -1.02 5.72
N PRO A 11 14.06 -2.11 5.87
CA PRO A 11 12.62 -2.05 5.67
C PRO A 11 12.04 -0.94 6.55
N GLN A 12 11.24 -0.08 5.94
CA GLN A 12 10.60 1.03 6.64
C GLN A 12 9.72 0.45 7.75
N LYS A 13 9.95 0.88 8.99
CA LYS A 13 9.07 0.50 10.09
C LYS A 13 7.71 1.16 9.86
N LEU A 14 6.69 0.33 9.62
CA LEU A 14 5.30 0.81 9.56
C LEU A 14 4.95 1.53 10.87
N PRO A 15 4.12 2.58 10.81
CA PRO A 15 3.68 3.29 12.01
C PRO A 15 3.04 2.33 13.01
N HIS A 16 3.48 2.35 14.25
CA HIS A 16 2.85 1.58 15.33
C HIS A 16 1.44 2.10 15.59
N GLN A 17 0.45 1.25 15.40
CA GLN A 17 -0.93 1.57 15.76
C GLN A 17 -1.09 1.52 17.28
N LEU A 18 -1.36 2.66 17.92
CA LEU A 18 -1.50 2.78 19.38
C LEU A 18 -2.84 2.27 19.90
N THR A 19 -3.81 1.99 19.03
CA THR A 19 -5.16 1.56 19.40
C THR A 19 -5.44 0.17 18.88
N SER A 20 -6.16 -0.66 19.65
CA SER A 20 -6.57 -2.00 19.24
C SER A 20 -7.37 -1.98 17.93
N PHE A 21 -7.08 -2.92 17.06
CA PHE A 21 -7.85 -3.15 15.83
C PHE A 21 -9.01 -4.09 16.17
N ILE A 22 -10.22 -3.56 16.28
CA ILE A 22 -11.39 -4.31 16.73
C ILE A 22 -12.44 -4.36 15.61
N GLY A 23 -13.06 -5.54 15.44
CA GLY A 23 -14.28 -5.70 14.65
C GLY A 23 -14.09 -5.75 13.14
N ARG A 24 -12.90 -6.12 12.62
CA ARG A 24 -12.62 -6.27 11.18
C ARG A 24 -11.73 -7.48 10.86
N ASP A 25 -11.85 -8.53 11.63
CA ASP A 25 -11.03 -9.74 11.45
C ASP A 25 -11.35 -10.43 10.12
N VAL A 26 -12.59 -10.35 9.66
CA VAL A 26 -13.05 -10.91 8.39
C VAL A 26 -12.42 -10.14 7.23
N GLU A 27 -12.52 -8.80 7.23
CA GLU A 27 -11.94 -7.95 6.19
C GLU A 27 -10.41 -8.07 6.17
N LEU A 28 -9.76 -8.15 7.33
CA LEU A 28 -8.32 -8.34 7.43
C LEU A 28 -7.89 -9.69 6.85
N THR A 29 -8.62 -10.75 7.16
CA THR A 29 -8.35 -12.10 6.64
C THR A 29 -8.49 -12.14 5.12
N GLU A 30 -9.57 -11.57 4.59
CA GLU A 30 -9.81 -11.51 3.17
C GLU A 30 -8.77 -10.64 2.43
N LEU A 31 -8.42 -9.47 2.99
CA LEU A 31 -7.38 -8.62 2.41
C LEU A 31 -6.03 -9.34 2.33
N LYS A 32 -5.63 -10.06 3.39
CA LYS A 32 -4.40 -10.87 3.39
C LYS A 32 -4.43 -11.97 2.33
N ARG A 33 -5.57 -12.62 2.13
CA ARG A 33 -5.75 -13.61 1.06
C ARG A 33 -5.57 -12.96 -0.31
N LEU A 34 -6.22 -11.81 -0.54
CA LEU A 34 -6.11 -11.09 -1.82
C LEU A 34 -4.68 -10.65 -2.11
N LEU A 35 -3.94 -10.15 -1.12
CA LEU A 35 -2.54 -9.71 -1.30
C LEU A 35 -1.57 -10.85 -1.63
N ARG A 36 -1.93 -12.11 -1.33
CA ARG A 36 -1.16 -13.30 -1.76
C ARG A 36 -1.52 -13.78 -3.17
N GLU A 37 -2.73 -13.47 -3.63
CA GLU A 37 -3.26 -13.96 -4.91
C GLU A 37 -3.21 -12.91 -6.03
N ARG A 38 -3.15 -11.63 -5.68
CA ARG A 38 -3.27 -10.49 -6.59
C ARG A 38 -2.12 -9.53 -6.42
N ARG A 39 -1.62 -9.02 -7.53
CA ARG A 39 -0.51 -8.07 -7.55
C ARG A 39 -0.95 -6.61 -7.38
N LEU A 40 -2.23 -6.30 -7.57
CA LEU A 40 -2.82 -4.98 -7.33
C LEU A 40 -4.14 -5.13 -6.61
N VAL A 41 -4.20 -4.60 -5.40
CA VAL A 41 -5.41 -4.51 -4.60
C VAL A 41 -5.68 -3.06 -4.24
N THR A 42 -6.89 -2.58 -4.48
CA THR A 42 -7.30 -1.23 -4.08
C THR A 42 -8.43 -1.29 -3.06
N LEU A 43 -8.16 -0.78 -1.87
CA LEU A 43 -9.18 -0.59 -0.84
C LEU A 43 -10.01 0.64 -1.18
N THR A 44 -11.28 0.43 -1.50
CA THR A 44 -12.21 1.52 -1.82
C THR A 44 -13.23 1.74 -0.71
N GLY A 45 -13.78 2.96 -0.61
CA GLY A 45 -14.83 3.29 0.36
C GLY A 45 -14.80 4.75 0.79
N ALA A 46 -15.82 5.16 1.54
CA ALA A 46 -15.98 6.52 2.02
C ALA A 46 -14.81 7.01 2.87
N GLY A 47 -14.65 8.33 2.96
CA GLY A 47 -13.72 8.94 3.93
C GLY A 47 -14.04 8.46 5.35
N GLY A 48 -13.02 8.16 6.14
CA GLY A 48 -13.20 7.68 7.51
C GLY A 48 -13.64 6.21 7.65
N SER A 49 -13.78 5.45 6.55
CA SER A 49 -14.14 4.02 6.61
C SER A 49 -13.03 3.11 7.18
N GLY A 50 -11.84 3.66 7.47
CA GLY A 50 -10.72 2.92 8.05
C GLY A 50 -9.87 2.16 7.05
N LYS A 51 -9.86 2.54 5.75
CA LYS A 51 -9.03 1.94 4.70
C LYS A 51 -7.54 1.90 5.05
N THR A 52 -6.98 3.06 5.35
CA THR A 52 -5.58 3.21 5.77
C THR A 52 -5.24 2.29 6.93
N ARG A 53 -6.10 2.25 7.96
CA ARG A 53 -5.87 1.42 9.12
C ARG A 53 -5.90 -0.07 8.80
N LEU A 54 -6.86 -0.52 7.98
CA LEU A 54 -6.96 -1.90 7.52
C LEU A 54 -5.72 -2.28 6.67
N ALA A 55 -5.27 -1.39 5.79
CA ALA A 55 -4.08 -1.58 4.97
C ALA A 55 -2.82 -1.75 5.83
N LEU A 56 -2.61 -0.87 6.81
CA LEU A 56 -1.46 -0.92 7.72
C LEU A 56 -1.45 -2.19 8.57
N GLU A 57 -2.61 -2.60 9.09
CA GLU A 57 -2.75 -3.83 9.89
C GLU A 57 -2.45 -5.07 9.05
N ALA A 58 -2.96 -5.14 7.82
CA ALA A 58 -2.64 -6.22 6.89
C ALA A 58 -1.14 -6.25 6.58
N ALA A 59 -0.55 -5.11 6.22
CA ALA A 59 0.86 -4.99 5.92
C ALA A 59 1.76 -5.42 7.09
N ALA A 60 1.44 -5.01 8.32
CA ALA A 60 2.21 -5.37 9.51
C ALA A 60 2.27 -6.90 9.74
N THR A 61 1.20 -7.63 9.39
CA THR A 61 1.14 -9.09 9.54
C THR A 61 1.77 -9.86 8.40
N LEU A 62 1.98 -9.24 7.24
CA LEU A 62 2.50 -9.86 6.01
C LEU A 62 4.02 -9.70 5.82
N ASN A 63 4.75 -9.28 6.84
CA ASN A 63 6.18 -8.99 6.73
C ASN A 63 7.03 -10.19 6.27
N ARG A 64 6.56 -11.42 6.50
CA ARG A 64 7.22 -12.65 6.04
C ARG A 64 6.88 -13.01 4.59
N ASP A 65 5.74 -12.53 4.11
CA ASP A 65 5.27 -12.77 2.74
C ASP A 65 5.99 -11.84 1.73
N PHE A 66 6.56 -10.72 2.20
CA PHE A 66 7.28 -9.74 1.37
C PHE A 66 8.72 -9.51 1.89
N PRO A 67 9.63 -10.45 1.67
CA PRO A 67 11.01 -10.35 2.18
C PRO A 67 11.80 -9.21 1.53
N GLY A 68 11.40 -8.73 0.37
CA GLY A 68 11.96 -7.55 -0.31
C GLY A 68 11.60 -6.22 0.35
N GLY A 69 10.67 -6.24 1.30
CA GLY A 69 10.27 -5.09 2.12
C GLY A 69 8.82 -4.64 1.89
N ILE A 70 8.31 -3.92 2.89
CA ILE A 70 7.01 -3.24 2.82
C ILE A 70 7.26 -1.75 2.91
N PHE A 71 6.77 -1.00 1.92
CA PHE A 71 7.00 0.44 1.79
C PHE A 71 5.68 1.19 1.84
N LEU A 72 5.52 2.07 2.83
CA LEU A 72 4.36 2.94 2.97
C LEU A 72 4.65 4.30 2.35
N VAL A 73 3.83 4.73 1.42
CA VAL A 73 3.85 6.07 0.82
C VAL A 73 2.55 6.79 1.14
N GLU A 74 2.62 7.75 2.04
CA GLU A 74 1.51 8.61 2.41
C GLU A 74 1.40 9.76 1.41
N LEU A 75 0.35 9.75 0.59
CA LEU A 75 0.13 10.75 -0.47
C LEU A 75 -0.72 11.93 -0.02
N ALA A 76 -1.39 11.85 1.13
CA ALA A 76 -2.26 12.90 1.64
C ALA A 76 -1.62 14.31 1.66
N PRO A 77 -0.32 14.49 1.99
CA PRO A 77 0.32 15.80 1.98
C PRO A 77 0.69 16.31 0.58
N LEU A 78 0.62 15.44 -0.43
CA LEU A 78 1.09 15.75 -1.77
C LEU A 78 -0.01 16.42 -2.59
N SER A 79 0.22 17.65 -3.05
CA SER A 79 -0.74 18.40 -3.85
C SER A 79 -0.42 18.41 -5.36
N ARG A 80 0.78 17.96 -5.74
CA ARG A 80 1.30 18.00 -7.11
C ARG A 80 1.48 16.59 -7.66
N PRO A 81 0.67 16.18 -8.67
CA PRO A 81 0.71 14.82 -9.23
C PRO A 81 2.10 14.40 -9.73
N GLU A 82 2.83 15.31 -10.37
CA GLU A 82 4.16 15.07 -10.93
C GLU A 82 5.21 14.64 -9.89
N LEU A 83 4.95 14.91 -8.60
CA LEU A 83 5.85 14.53 -7.50
C LEU A 83 5.59 13.13 -6.93
N VAL A 84 4.56 12.42 -7.41
CA VAL A 84 4.21 11.09 -6.87
C VAL A 84 5.40 10.12 -7.01
N THR A 85 5.95 9.99 -8.23
CA THR A 85 7.04 9.05 -8.51
C THR A 85 8.31 9.40 -7.73
N GLU A 86 8.65 10.68 -7.62
CA GLU A 86 9.80 11.14 -6.81
C GLU A 86 9.58 10.88 -5.31
N THR A 87 8.35 11.06 -4.83
CA THR A 87 8.01 10.77 -3.43
C THR A 87 8.16 9.30 -3.12
N VAL A 88 7.72 8.42 -4.03
CA VAL A 88 7.94 6.97 -3.91
C VAL A 88 9.44 6.64 -3.90
N ALA A 89 10.24 7.21 -4.82
CA ALA A 89 11.68 6.99 -4.85
C ALA A 89 12.35 7.40 -3.54
N ARG A 90 11.99 8.55 -3.01
CA ARG A 90 12.51 9.03 -1.71
C ARG A 90 12.14 8.10 -0.56
N VAL A 91 10.91 7.61 -0.50
CA VAL A 91 10.45 6.69 0.55
C VAL A 91 11.19 5.35 0.48
N LEU A 92 11.45 4.85 -0.72
CA LEU A 92 12.20 3.61 -0.95
C LEU A 92 13.72 3.80 -0.78
N GLY A 93 14.19 5.02 -0.54
CA GLY A 93 15.62 5.33 -0.46
C GLY A 93 16.35 5.15 -1.79
N VAL A 94 15.65 5.32 -2.92
CA VAL A 94 16.21 5.20 -4.26
C VAL A 94 16.77 6.54 -4.69
N GLU A 95 18.08 6.59 -4.94
CA GLU A 95 18.73 7.77 -5.52
C GLU A 95 18.41 7.86 -7.01
N VAL A 96 17.88 9.01 -7.42
CA VAL A 96 17.57 9.31 -8.82
C VAL A 96 18.63 10.25 -9.37
N ALA A 97 19.42 9.78 -10.35
CA ALA A 97 20.39 10.62 -11.01
C ALA A 97 19.67 11.73 -11.80
N PRO A 98 20.26 12.95 -11.94
CA PRO A 98 19.61 14.11 -12.57
C PRO A 98 19.09 13.87 -13.99
N GLU A 99 19.73 12.97 -14.73
CA GLU A 99 19.42 12.66 -16.13
C GLU A 99 18.53 11.42 -16.29
N ARG A 100 18.07 10.83 -15.19
CA ARG A 100 17.31 9.58 -15.19
C ARG A 100 15.86 9.82 -14.74
N ALA A 101 14.91 9.19 -15.44
CA ALA A 101 13.53 9.22 -15.00
C ALA A 101 13.37 8.46 -13.67
N PRO A 102 12.66 9.02 -12.67
CA PRO A 102 12.47 8.36 -11.39
C PRO A 102 11.85 6.97 -11.49
N ILE A 103 10.97 6.75 -12.46
CA ILE A 103 10.32 5.44 -12.69
C ILE A 103 11.33 4.35 -13.06
N ASP A 104 12.38 4.68 -13.83
CA ASP A 104 13.40 3.72 -14.23
C ASP A 104 14.27 3.30 -13.03
N ALA A 105 14.59 4.24 -12.17
CA ALA A 105 15.33 3.97 -10.94
C ALA A 105 14.52 3.09 -9.98
N LEU A 106 13.22 3.37 -9.83
CA LEU A 106 12.29 2.56 -9.05
C LEU A 106 12.15 1.14 -9.62
N THR A 107 12.03 1.03 -10.93
CA THR A 107 11.92 -0.25 -11.63
C THR A 107 13.14 -1.11 -11.38
N ASP A 108 14.35 -0.57 -11.52
CA ASP A 108 15.58 -1.33 -11.25
C ASP A 108 15.68 -1.76 -9.79
N PHE A 109 15.26 -0.90 -8.86
CA PHE A 109 15.27 -1.22 -7.45
C PHE A 109 14.27 -2.34 -7.10
N LEU A 110 13.08 -2.33 -7.69
CA LEU A 110 11.97 -3.24 -7.35
C LEU A 110 11.96 -4.53 -8.18
N ARG A 111 12.60 -4.56 -9.35
CA ARG A 111 12.53 -5.66 -10.34
C ARG A 111 12.82 -7.05 -9.78
N THR A 112 13.70 -7.15 -8.80
CA THR A 112 14.14 -8.41 -8.20
C THR A 112 13.72 -8.54 -6.75
N ARG A 113 12.72 -7.76 -6.32
CA ARG A 113 12.27 -7.71 -4.93
C ARG A 113 10.83 -8.20 -4.83
N ASP A 114 10.64 -9.19 -3.98
CA ASP A 114 9.31 -9.58 -3.52
C ASP A 114 8.86 -8.58 -2.45
N ALA A 115 8.21 -7.51 -2.89
CA ALA A 115 7.93 -6.34 -2.08
C ALA A 115 6.45 -5.92 -2.15
N LEU A 116 5.98 -5.27 -1.08
CA LEU A 116 4.68 -4.62 -1.02
C LEU A 116 4.86 -3.09 -1.01
N LEU A 117 4.32 -2.43 -2.03
CA LEU A 117 4.19 -0.98 -2.08
C LEU A 117 2.78 -0.57 -1.67
N LEU A 118 2.66 0.13 -0.54
CA LEU A 118 1.41 0.65 -0.03
C LEU A 118 1.31 2.14 -0.39
N LEU A 119 0.35 2.49 -1.26
CA LEU A 119 0.02 3.86 -1.65
C LEU A 119 -1.22 4.31 -0.89
N ASP A 120 -1.05 5.20 0.09
CA ASP A 120 -2.16 5.64 0.93
C ASP A 120 -2.71 6.99 0.47
N ASN A 121 -4.05 7.07 0.37
CA ASN A 121 -4.80 8.28 0.03
C ASN A 121 -4.61 8.74 -1.43
N CYS A 122 -4.84 7.83 -2.39
CA CYS A 122 -4.63 8.08 -3.83
C CYS A 122 -5.72 8.97 -4.47
N GLU A 123 -6.86 9.22 -3.82
CA GLU A 123 -8.07 9.80 -4.44
C GLU A 123 -7.88 11.14 -5.15
N HIS A 124 -6.92 11.96 -4.75
CA HIS A 124 -6.64 13.26 -5.36
C HIS A 124 -5.50 13.21 -6.40
N LEU A 125 -4.89 12.04 -6.62
CA LEU A 125 -3.76 11.80 -7.51
C LEU A 125 -3.96 10.52 -8.35
N LEU A 126 -5.22 10.15 -8.63
CA LEU A 126 -5.59 8.86 -9.21
C LEU A 126 -4.83 8.52 -10.48
N ASP A 127 -4.79 9.43 -11.46
CA ASP A 127 -4.16 9.18 -12.76
C ASP A 127 -2.65 8.91 -12.62
N GLU A 128 -1.98 9.62 -11.72
CA GLU A 128 -0.54 9.43 -11.51
C GLU A 128 -0.26 8.14 -10.76
N CYS A 129 -1.06 7.82 -9.73
CA CYS A 129 -0.99 6.56 -9.01
C CYS A 129 -1.26 5.36 -9.94
N ALA A 130 -2.24 5.50 -10.84
CA ALA A 130 -2.54 4.48 -11.84
C ALA A 130 -1.38 4.25 -12.81
N ARG A 131 -0.79 5.34 -13.36
CA ARG A 131 0.36 5.27 -14.26
C ARG A 131 1.58 4.64 -13.58
N LEU A 132 1.88 5.07 -12.37
CA LEU A 132 2.97 4.51 -11.56
C LEU A 132 2.76 3.02 -11.28
N ALA A 133 1.58 2.64 -10.78
CA ALA A 133 1.27 1.25 -10.47
C ALA A 133 1.34 0.37 -11.73
N ALA A 134 0.74 0.79 -12.84
CA ALA A 134 0.77 0.05 -14.09
C ALA A 134 2.21 -0.13 -14.61
N GLY A 135 3.02 0.92 -14.61
CA GLY A 135 4.42 0.87 -15.05
C GLY A 135 5.27 -0.07 -14.21
N LEU A 136 5.18 0.04 -12.89
CA LEU A 136 5.93 -0.81 -11.97
C LEU A 136 5.49 -2.28 -12.06
N LEU A 137 4.19 -2.56 -12.09
CA LEU A 137 3.66 -3.92 -12.18
C LEU A 137 3.99 -4.61 -13.52
N ALA A 138 4.12 -3.85 -14.61
CA ALA A 138 4.55 -4.39 -15.89
C ALA A 138 6.03 -4.82 -15.88
N ALA A 139 6.88 -4.13 -15.13
CA ALA A 139 8.33 -4.32 -15.14
C ALA A 139 8.87 -5.15 -13.94
N CYS A 140 8.11 -5.26 -12.86
CA CYS A 140 8.51 -5.90 -11.60
C CYS A 140 7.57 -7.08 -11.29
N PRO A 141 7.93 -8.32 -11.64
CA PRO A 141 7.04 -9.48 -11.56
C PRO A 141 6.61 -9.82 -10.12
N ASP A 142 7.48 -9.62 -9.13
CA ASP A 142 7.27 -9.98 -7.74
C ASP A 142 6.79 -8.81 -6.87
N LEU A 143 6.50 -7.66 -7.50
CA LEU A 143 5.92 -6.50 -6.82
C LEU A 143 4.42 -6.70 -6.61
N CYS A 144 3.96 -6.43 -5.40
CA CYS A 144 2.55 -6.25 -5.06
C CYS A 144 2.29 -4.77 -4.69
N VAL A 145 1.16 -4.23 -5.13
CA VAL A 145 0.71 -2.87 -4.82
C VAL A 145 -0.61 -2.93 -4.06
N LEU A 146 -0.66 -2.28 -2.91
CA LEU A 146 -1.87 -2.04 -2.14
C LEU A 146 -2.16 -0.54 -2.15
N ALA A 147 -3.27 -0.14 -2.73
CA ALA A 147 -3.70 1.25 -2.74
C ALA A 147 -4.91 1.49 -1.81
N THR A 148 -4.99 2.66 -1.21
CA THR A 148 -6.22 3.15 -0.59
C THR A 148 -6.74 4.37 -1.33
N SER A 149 -8.03 4.37 -1.63
CA SER A 149 -8.67 5.46 -2.38
C SER A 149 -10.18 5.49 -2.11
N ARG A 150 -10.86 6.55 -2.54
CA ARG A 150 -12.33 6.56 -2.59
C ARG A 150 -12.87 5.85 -3.81
N GLU A 151 -12.09 5.82 -4.88
CA GLU A 151 -12.40 5.27 -6.19
C GLU A 151 -11.30 4.28 -6.61
N PRO A 152 -11.58 3.33 -7.53
CA PRO A 152 -10.55 2.46 -8.07
C PRO A 152 -9.51 3.25 -8.88
N LEU A 153 -8.29 2.71 -9.00
CA LEU A 153 -7.25 3.30 -9.84
C LEU A 153 -7.55 3.12 -11.34
N GLY A 154 -8.35 2.11 -11.71
CA GLY A 154 -8.67 1.83 -13.12
C GLY A 154 -7.56 1.12 -13.89
N VAL A 155 -6.66 0.43 -13.20
CA VAL A 155 -5.53 -0.30 -13.80
C VAL A 155 -5.93 -1.73 -14.14
N GLY A 156 -5.48 -2.23 -15.29
CA GLY A 156 -5.72 -3.62 -15.70
C GLY A 156 -5.22 -4.64 -14.65
N GLY A 157 -6.08 -5.59 -14.28
CA GLY A 157 -5.76 -6.59 -13.24
C GLY A 157 -5.99 -6.12 -11.80
N GLU A 158 -6.50 -4.91 -11.60
CA GLU A 158 -6.87 -4.39 -10.30
C GLU A 158 -7.96 -5.23 -9.63
N CYS A 159 -7.74 -5.59 -8.38
CA CYS A 159 -8.74 -6.21 -7.51
C CYS A 159 -9.27 -5.17 -6.53
N MET A 160 -10.54 -4.80 -6.66
CA MET A 160 -11.18 -3.86 -5.75
C MET A 160 -11.68 -4.57 -4.50
N PHE A 161 -11.34 -4.04 -3.33
CA PHE A 161 -11.87 -4.47 -2.06
C PHE A 161 -12.61 -3.29 -1.40
N ARG A 162 -13.93 -3.39 -1.35
CA ARG A 162 -14.75 -2.35 -0.74
C ARG A 162 -14.75 -2.47 0.77
N VAL A 163 -14.24 -1.44 1.45
CA VAL A 163 -14.24 -1.36 2.92
C VAL A 163 -15.56 -0.75 3.39
N PRO A 164 -16.44 -1.51 4.07
CA PRO A 164 -17.70 -0.99 4.58
C PRO A 164 -17.44 0.05 5.67
N LEU A 165 -18.43 0.89 5.95
CA LEU A 165 -18.42 1.72 7.15
C LEU A 165 -18.47 0.80 8.39
N LEU A 166 -17.84 1.22 9.49
CA LEU A 166 -17.97 0.52 10.76
C LEU A 166 -19.44 0.59 11.18
N SER A 167 -20.05 -0.57 11.40
CA SER A 167 -21.35 -0.65 12.06
C SER A 167 -21.18 -0.16 13.51
N LEU A 168 -22.01 0.75 13.95
CA LEU A 168 -22.10 1.06 15.37
C LEU A 168 -22.61 -0.22 16.07
N PRO A 169 -22.05 -0.59 17.25
CA PRO A 169 -22.62 -1.68 18.04
C PRO A 169 -24.09 -1.39 18.28
N ASP A 170 -24.94 -2.40 18.11
CA ASP A 170 -26.36 -2.26 18.46
C ASP A 170 -26.46 -1.91 19.94
N PRO A 171 -27.08 -0.78 20.32
CA PRO A 171 -27.19 -0.38 21.72
C PRO A 171 -27.86 -1.46 22.58
N ASN A 172 -28.57 -2.42 21.98
CA ASN A 172 -29.20 -3.55 22.68
C ASN A 172 -28.26 -4.75 22.93
N GLU A 173 -27.14 -4.90 22.21
CA GLU A 173 -26.19 -5.98 22.48
C GLU A 173 -25.30 -5.75 23.70
N THR A 174 -25.15 -4.51 24.15
CA THR A 174 -24.30 -4.17 25.31
C THR A 174 -24.95 -4.51 26.66
N ALA A 175 -26.19 -4.95 26.69
CA ALA A 175 -26.95 -5.24 27.93
C ALA A 175 -26.79 -6.67 28.46
N ILE A 176 -26.18 -7.61 27.74
CA ILE A 176 -26.19 -9.05 28.12
C ILE A 176 -24.89 -9.52 28.77
N SER A 177 -23.84 -8.69 28.89
CA SER A 177 -22.56 -9.13 29.48
C SER A 177 -22.28 -8.60 30.91
N ARG A 178 -23.30 -8.39 31.70
CA ARG A 178 -23.19 -8.14 33.17
C ARG A 178 -24.23 -8.96 33.92
N ALA A 179 -24.03 -10.26 33.99
CA ALA A 179 -24.64 -11.12 34.98
C ALA A 179 -23.60 -12.13 35.50
#